data_a2a4c226c6937ee98f54cef47ce27f9b
#
_entry.id   a2a4c226c6937ee98f54cef47ce27f9b
#
_cell.length_a   1.000
_cell.length_b   1.000
_cell.length_c   1.000
_cell.angle_alpha   90.00
_cell.angle_beta   90.00
_cell.angle_gamma   90.00
#
_symmetry.space_group_name_H-M   'P 1'
#
loop_
_entity.id
_entity.type
_entity.pdbx_description
1 polymer ?
#
loop_
_entity_poly.entity_id
_entity_poly.type
_entity_poly.pdbx_seq_one_letter_code
_entity_poly.pdbx_strand_id
1 'polypeptide(L)'
;MAKRQQKKSYNVDLMQPDEIGELKKLVKEFVTRVENVDNEIELLKQDRKDLIEEYSTKLDLKVLQAAMRVVKIQKSVAHRDTFDLF
;
A
#
# COMPACT_ATOMS: atom_id res chain seq x y z
N MET A 1 7.10 -17.78 3.36
CA MET A 1 7.67 -16.44 3.24
C MET A 1 8.58 -16.37 2.03
N ALA A 2 8.41 -15.33 1.23
CA ALA A 2 9.24 -15.18 0.06
C ALA A 2 10.71 -15.07 0.46
N LYS A 3 11.56 -15.79 -0.23
CA LYS A 3 12.98 -15.71 0.00
C LYS A 3 13.47 -14.31 -0.36
N ARG A 4 14.11 -13.65 0.58
CA ARG A 4 14.65 -12.33 0.34
C ARG A 4 15.75 -12.39 -0.70
N GLN A 5 15.65 -11.60 -1.76
CA GLN A 5 16.72 -11.52 -2.74
C GLN A 5 17.98 -10.95 -2.07
N GLN A 6 19.12 -11.46 -2.51
CA GLN A 6 20.38 -10.95 -2.03
C GLN A 6 20.54 -9.50 -2.48
N LYS A 7 20.67 -8.61 -1.54
CA LYS A 7 20.81 -7.19 -1.84
C LYS A 7 22.27 -6.85 -2.08
N LYS A 8 22.49 -5.94 -3.01
CA LYS A 8 23.80 -5.34 -3.18
C LYS A 8 24.15 -4.57 -1.90
N SER A 9 25.29 -4.88 -1.31
CA SER A 9 25.76 -4.23 -0.10
C SER A 9 26.57 -3.00 -0.46
N TYR A 10 26.28 -1.88 0.19
CA TYR A 10 27.02 -0.64 0.01
C TYR A 10 27.80 -0.29 1.26
N ASN A 11 29.09 -0.14 1.12
CA ASN A 11 29.92 0.40 2.17
C ASN A 11 30.36 1.79 1.73
N VAL A 12 29.76 2.81 2.32
CA VAL A 12 29.93 4.20 1.92
C VAL A 12 31.39 4.64 2.01
N ASP A 13 32.12 4.14 3.01
CA ASP A 13 33.50 4.51 3.21
C ASP A 13 34.44 4.00 2.10
N LEU A 14 34.03 2.95 1.40
CA LEU A 14 34.81 2.32 0.34
C LEU A 14 34.26 2.60 -1.06
N MET A 15 33.18 3.39 -1.16
CA MET A 15 32.55 3.67 -2.43
C MET A 15 33.32 4.71 -3.23
N GLN A 16 33.39 4.46 -4.53
CA GLN A 16 33.91 5.44 -5.48
C GLN A 16 32.87 6.56 -5.68
N PRO A 17 33.29 7.76 -6.13
CA PRO A 17 32.36 8.88 -6.34
C PRO A 17 31.19 8.56 -7.29
N ASP A 18 31.43 7.78 -8.34
CA ASP A 18 30.37 7.35 -9.27
C ASP A 18 29.37 6.40 -8.62
N GLU A 19 29.82 5.51 -7.74
CA GLU A 19 28.96 4.60 -6.98
C GLU A 19 28.09 5.39 -6.00
N ILE A 20 28.66 6.40 -5.36
CA ILE A 20 27.90 7.29 -4.45
C ILE A 20 26.82 8.04 -5.24
N GLY A 21 27.15 8.49 -6.44
CA GLY A 21 26.20 9.15 -7.33
C GLY A 21 25.03 8.23 -7.69
N GLU A 22 25.34 6.99 -8.04
CA GLU A 22 24.31 5.99 -8.34
C GLU A 22 23.43 5.69 -7.13
N LEU A 23 24.03 5.55 -5.95
CA LEU A 23 23.30 5.30 -4.73
C LEU A 23 22.35 6.46 -4.43
N LYS A 24 22.81 7.70 -4.54
CA LYS A 24 21.95 8.88 -4.35
C LYS A 24 20.79 8.90 -5.32
N LYS A 25 21.03 8.53 -6.56
CA LYS A 25 19.98 8.47 -7.59
C LYS A 25 18.92 7.43 -7.23
N LEU A 26 19.35 6.23 -6.84
CA LEU A 26 18.44 5.16 -6.43
C LEU A 26 17.61 5.53 -5.21
N VAL A 27 18.23 6.16 -4.23
CA VAL A 27 17.53 6.63 -3.02
C VAL A 27 16.48 7.67 -3.40
N LYS A 28 16.83 8.61 -4.26
CA LYS A 28 15.91 9.64 -4.73
C LYS A 28 14.72 9.05 -5.46
N GLU A 29 14.97 8.10 -6.35
CA GLU A 29 13.90 7.39 -7.07
C GLU A 29 12.97 6.65 -6.11
N PHE A 30 13.55 5.95 -5.16
CA PHE A 30 12.79 5.20 -4.16
C PHE A 30 11.89 6.14 -3.35
N VAL A 31 12.44 7.22 -2.83
CA VAL A 31 11.69 8.20 -2.03
C VAL A 31 10.53 8.78 -2.84
N THR A 32 10.80 9.19 -4.07
CA THR A 32 9.78 9.75 -4.95
C THR A 32 8.66 8.74 -5.21
N ARG A 33 9.01 7.50 -5.46
CA ARG A 33 8.00 6.45 -5.74
C ARG A 33 7.17 6.12 -4.50
N VAL A 34 7.79 6.09 -3.34
CA VAL A 34 7.07 5.87 -2.08
C VAL A 34 6.11 7.03 -1.81
N GLU A 35 6.57 8.27 -2.00
CA GLU A 35 5.70 9.45 -1.82
C GLU A 35 4.49 9.42 -2.76
N ASN A 36 4.70 9.02 -4.01
CA ASN A 36 3.60 8.90 -4.97
C ASN A 36 2.59 7.84 -4.55
N VAL A 37 3.06 6.69 -4.08
CA VAL A 37 2.17 5.63 -3.58
C VAL A 37 1.42 6.10 -2.33
N ASP A 38 2.09 6.78 -1.41
CA ASP A 38 1.46 7.32 -0.21
C ASP A 38 0.36 8.32 -0.56
N ASN A 39 0.58 9.16 -1.56
CA ASN A 39 -0.42 10.10 -2.05
C ASN A 39 -1.61 9.36 -2.67
N GLU A 40 -1.37 8.31 -3.43
CA GLU A 40 -2.44 7.46 -3.99
C GLU A 40 -3.27 6.82 -2.88
N ILE A 41 -2.62 6.33 -1.83
CA ILE A 41 -3.31 5.76 -0.68
C ILE A 41 -4.23 6.80 -0.03
N GLU A 42 -3.74 8.02 0.16
CA GLU A 42 -4.55 9.10 0.75
C GLU A 42 -5.75 9.46 -0.13
N LEU A 43 -5.57 9.50 -1.45
CA LEU A 43 -6.66 9.73 -2.38
C LEU A 43 -7.71 8.62 -2.33
N LEU A 44 -7.27 7.37 -2.25
CA LEU A 44 -8.17 6.21 -2.16
C LEU A 44 -8.92 6.18 -0.84
N LYS A 45 -8.28 6.59 0.25
CA LYS A 45 -8.97 6.74 1.56
C LYS A 45 -10.07 7.79 1.48
N GLN A 46 -9.81 8.90 0.83
CA GLN A 46 -10.80 9.94 0.64
C GLN A 46 -11.95 9.48 -0.24
N ASP A 47 -11.65 8.78 -1.33
CA ASP A 47 -12.65 8.20 -2.22
C ASP A 47 -13.55 7.23 -1.48
N ARG A 48 -12.97 6.40 -0.63
CA ARG A 48 -13.71 5.44 0.18
C ARG A 48 -14.66 6.16 1.14
N LYS A 49 -14.20 7.20 1.78
CA LYS A 49 -15.00 8.01 2.69
C LYS A 49 -16.17 8.67 1.95
N ASP A 50 -15.90 9.23 0.79
CA ASP A 50 -16.91 9.89 -0.05
C ASP A 50 -17.97 8.89 -0.51
N LEU A 51 -17.55 7.68 -0.86
CA LEU A 51 -18.46 6.61 -1.25
C LEU A 51 -19.40 6.21 -0.12
N ILE A 52 -18.86 6.07 1.09
CA ILE A 52 -19.67 5.75 2.28
C ILE A 52 -20.66 6.88 2.56
N GLU A 53 -20.24 8.12 2.46
CA GLU A 53 -21.13 9.28 2.64
C GLU A 53 -22.24 9.30 1.59
N GLU A 54 -21.94 9.01 0.36
CA GLU A 54 -22.93 8.92 -0.72
C GLU A 54 -24.02 7.90 -0.40
N TYR A 55 -23.60 6.70 0.00
CA TYR A 55 -24.56 5.63 0.28
C TYR A 55 -25.25 5.80 1.64
N SER A 56 -24.71 6.60 2.54
CA SER A 56 -25.39 6.92 3.80
C SER A 56 -26.67 7.71 3.59
N THR A 57 -26.80 8.40 2.44
CA THR A 57 -28.02 9.09 2.07
C THR A 57 -29.02 8.21 1.36
N LYS A 58 -28.57 7.07 0.82
CA LYS A 58 -29.40 6.14 0.03
C LYS A 58 -29.88 4.94 0.83
N LEU A 59 -29.12 4.54 1.86
CA LEU A 59 -29.40 3.39 2.70
C LEU A 59 -29.62 3.85 4.14
N ASP A 60 -30.52 3.19 4.86
CA ASP A 60 -30.64 3.48 6.28
C ASP A 60 -29.39 2.95 7.03
N LEU A 61 -29.20 3.45 8.23
CA LEU A 61 -28.00 3.16 9.02
C LEU A 61 -27.79 1.66 9.24
N LYS A 62 -28.87 0.92 9.52
CA LYS A 62 -28.76 -0.52 9.79
C LYS A 62 -28.31 -1.29 8.55
N VAL A 63 -28.88 -0.93 7.39
CA VAL A 63 -28.51 -1.55 6.12
C VAL A 63 -27.06 -1.21 5.76
N LEU A 64 -26.67 0.04 5.96
CA LEU A 64 -25.29 0.47 5.69
C LEU A 64 -24.30 -0.29 6.58
N GLN A 65 -24.60 -0.42 7.87
CA GLN A 65 -23.75 -1.15 8.81
C GLN A 65 -23.65 -2.64 8.44
N ALA A 66 -24.77 -3.25 8.01
CA ALA A 66 -24.77 -4.63 7.54
C ALA A 66 -23.91 -4.79 6.28
N ALA A 67 -24.02 -3.86 5.35
CA ALA A 67 -23.21 -3.86 4.13
C ALA A 67 -21.73 -3.72 4.45
N MET A 68 -21.36 -2.86 5.40
CA MET A 68 -19.98 -2.71 5.82
C MET A 68 -19.43 -3.98 6.47
N ARG A 69 -20.25 -4.72 7.20
CA ARG A 69 -19.86 -6.03 7.74
C ARG A 69 -19.60 -7.04 6.63
N VAL A 70 -20.43 -7.03 5.58
CA VAL A 70 -20.23 -7.89 4.41
C VAL A 70 -18.88 -7.58 3.74
N VAL A 71 -18.57 -6.30 3.54
CA VAL A 71 -17.28 -5.88 2.97
C VAL A 71 -16.12 -6.42 3.80
N LYS A 72 -16.22 -6.29 5.12
CA LYS A 72 -15.18 -6.75 6.03
C LYS A 72 -14.99 -8.27 5.96
N ILE A 73 -16.09 -9.02 5.90
CA ILE A 73 -16.05 -10.48 5.80
C ILE A 73 -15.44 -10.92 4.47
N GLN A 74 -15.87 -10.33 3.36
CA GLN A 74 -15.32 -10.62 2.04
C GLN A 74 -13.83 -10.34 1.96
N LYS A 75 -13.40 -9.24 2.54
CA LYS A 75 -12.00 -8.87 2.61
C LYS A 75 -11.18 -9.87 3.41
N SER A 76 -11.72 -10.34 4.53
CA SER A 76 -11.09 -11.34 5.37
C SER A 76 -10.96 -12.70 4.65
N VAL A 77 -11.99 -13.12 3.92
CA VAL A 77 -11.98 -14.36 3.13
C VAL A 77 -10.96 -14.27 2.00
N ALA A 78 -10.95 -13.18 1.25
CA ALA A 78 -9.98 -12.96 0.18
C ALA A 78 -8.54 -12.98 0.69
N HIS A 79 -8.31 -12.38 1.84
CA HIS A 79 -6.98 -12.37 2.47
C HIS A 79 -6.58 -13.78 2.91
N ARG A 80 -7.54 -14.55 3.45
CA ARG A 80 -7.29 -15.94 3.86
C ARG A 80 -6.96 -16.83 2.66
N ASP A 81 -7.71 -16.69 1.58
CA ASP A 81 -7.47 -17.45 0.35
C ASP A 81 -6.08 -17.16 -0.21
N THR A 82 -5.67 -15.89 -0.22
CA THR A 82 -4.34 -15.48 -0.64
C THR A 82 -3.27 -16.08 0.26
N PHE A 83 -3.53 -16.13 1.55
CA PHE A 83 -2.60 -16.70 2.53
C PHE A 83 -2.45 -18.21 2.35
N ASP A 84 -3.54 -18.90 2.05
CA ASP A 84 -3.55 -20.38 1.87
C ASP A 84 -2.82 -20.82 0.61
N LEU A 85 -2.62 -19.92 -0.37
CA LEU A 85 -1.86 -20.21 -1.57
C LEU A 85 -0.35 -20.27 -1.34
N PHE A 86 0.10 -19.81 -0.22
CA PHE A 86 1.50 -19.83 0.18
C PHE A 86 1.74 -20.79 1.34
#